data_7a449894fe6b9e823e0dd3181b381139
#
_entry.id   7a449894fe6b9e823e0dd3181b381139
#
_cell.length_a   1.000
_cell.length_b   1.000
_cell.length_c   1.000
_cell.angle_alpha   90.00
_cell.angle_beta   90.00
_cell.angle_gamma   90.00
#
_symmetry.space_group_name_H-M   'P 1'
#
loop_
_entity.id
_entity.type
_entity.pdbx_description
1 polymer ?
#
loop_
_entity_poly.entity_id
_entity_poly.type
_entity_poly.pdbx_seq_one_letter_code
_entity_poly.pdbx_strand_id
1 'polypeptide(L)'
;MTRVIAVVIGAFYLVTGTWSFLSPMSFFNNVATFAPRNIHLLHDAGAFQVGLGLVLIVPVALRAPLRLPLIAVLVASVLHVIAHFEDISLGGHPATDLPVLTLMTVVLAVALVLEVRASRA
;
A
#
# COMPACT_ATOMS: atom_id res chain seq x y z
N MET A 1 19.10 -3.35 0.71
CA MET A 1 18.04 -2.95 1.66
C MET A 1 16.79 -2.44 0.93
N THR A 2 16.86 -1.45 0.05
CA THR A 2 15.71 -0.87 -0.69
C THR A 2 14.88 -1.93 -1.44
N ARG A 3 15.52 -2.86 -2.15
CA ARG A 3 14.81 -3.96 -2.86
C ARG A 3 14.02 -4.87 -1.93
N VAL A 4 14.55 -5.16 -0.73
CA VAL A 4 13.83 -5.98 0.26
C VAL A 4 12.59 -5.25 0.77
N ILE A 5 12.70 -3.95 1.07
CA ILE A 5 11.57 -3.11 1.45
C ILE A 5 10.50 -3.11 0.35
N ALA A 6 10.91 -2.90 -0.90
CA ALA A 6 9.99 -2.91 -2.04
C ALA A 6 9.24 -4.25 -2.19
N VAL A 7 9.94 -5.38 -2.01
CA VAL A 7 9.30 -6.71 -2.05
C VAL A 7 8.33 -6.91 -0.90
N VAL A 8 8.70 -6.56 0.33
CA VAL A 8 7.84 -6.75 1.51
C VAL A 8 6.56 -5.92 1.41
N ILE A 9 6.70 -4.62 1.08
CA ILE A 9 5.52 -3.75 0.94
C ILE A 9 4.71 -4.12 -0.31
N GLY A 10 5.37 -4.47 -1.41
CA GLY A 10 4.71 -4.94 -2.62
C GLY A 10 3.91 -6.22 -2.37
N ALA A 11 4.47 -7.17 -1.63
CA ALA A 11 3.77 -8.40 -1.23
C ALA A 11 2.55 -8.11 -0.34
N PHE A 12 2.68 -7.17 0.60
CA PHE A 12 1.53 -6.72 1.41
C PHE A 12 0.39 -6.21 0.53
N TYR A 13 0.67 -5.33 -0.42
CA TYR A 13 -0.35 -4.82 -1.35
C TYR A 13 -0.92 -5.92 -2.26
N LEU A 14 -0.11 -6.86 -2.74
CA LEU A 14 -0.62 -7.99 -3.52
C LEU A 14 -1.56 -8.88 -2.71
N VAL A 15 -1.20 -9.22 -1.48
CA VAL A 15 -2.01 -10.08 -0.62
C VAL A 15 -3.34 -9.40 -0.27
N THR A 16 -3.28 -8.16 0.23
CA THR A 16 -4.49 -7.42 0.63
C THR A 16 -5.37 -7.07 -0.56
N GLY A 17 -4.77 -6.67 -1.69
CA GLY A 17 -5.49 -6.36 -2.92
C GLY A 17 -6.17 -7.59 -3.52
N THR A 18 -5.47 -8.72 -3.59
CA THR A 18 -6.04 -9.98 -4.07
C THR A 18 -7.17 -10.46 -3.15
N TRP A 19 -7.01 -10.33 -1.84
CA TRP A 19 -8.06 -10.67 -0.88
C TRP A 19 -9.30 -9.78 -1.05
N SER A 20 -9.11 -8.46 -1.14
CA SER A 20 -10.21 -7.52 -1.39
C SER A 20 -10.94 -7.81 -2.69
N PHE A 21 -10.20 -8.16 -3.76
CA PHE A 21 -10.78 -8.43 -5.07
C PHE A 21 -11.50 -9.78 -5.15
N LEU A 22 -10.89 -10.87 -4.65
CA LEU A 22 -11.45 -12.22 -4.76
C LEU A 22 -12.47 -12.56 -3.67
N SER A 23 -12.40 -11.92 -2.51
CA SER A 23 -13.26 -12.19 -1.36
C SER A 23 -13.66 -10.91 -0.62
N PRO A 24 -14.36 -9.98 -1.32
CA PRO A 24 -14.63 -8.63 -0.81
C PRO A 24 -15.42 -8.64 0.50
N MET A 25 -16.33 -9.59 0.70
CA MET A 25 -17.07 -9.72 1.95
C MET A 25 -16.20 -10.11 3.13
N SER A 26 -15.26 -11.04 2.91
CA SER A 26 -14.30 -11.42 3.95
C SER A 26 -13.36 -10.26 4.26
N PHE A 27 -12.89 -9.55 3.25
CA PHE A 27 -12.05 -8.36 3.43
C PHE A 27 -12.78 -7.25 4.18
N PHE A 28 -14.03 -6.95 3.81
CA PHE A 28 -14.85 -5.96 4.52
C PHE A 28 -15.00 -6.31 6.01
N ASN A 29 -15.37 -7.54 6.33
CA ASN A 29 -15.64 -7.94 7.71
C ASN A 29 -14.40 -7.98 8.62
N ASN A 30 -13.19 -8.10 8.06
CA ASN A 30 -11.97 -8.28 8.83
C ASN A 30 -10.99 -7.09 8.74
N VAL A 31 -11.08 -6.26 7.70
CA VAL A 31 -10.11 -5.20 7.42
C VAL A 31 -10.82 -3.86 7.19
N ALA A 32 -11.61 -3.75 6.13
CA ALA A 32 -12.17 -2.47 5.67
C ALA A 32 -13.62 -2.29 6.14
N THR A 33 -13.86 -2.25 7.44
CA THR A 33 -15.20 -2.20 8.07
C THR A 33 -15.87 -0.82 7.98
N PHE A 34 -15.68 -0.12 6.84
CA PHE A 34 -16.29 1.20 6.58
C PHE A 34 -17.71 1.06 6.02
N ALA A 35 -18.70 1.67 6.69
CA ALA A 35 -20.08 1.69 6.24
C ALA A 35 -20.39 2.93 5.36
N PRO A 36 -21.33 2.84 4.38
CA PRO A 36 -22.03 1.62 3.95
C PRO A 36 -21.15 0.70 3.12
N ARG A 37 -21.34 -0.61 3.24
CA ARG A 37 -20.60 -1.61 2.45
C ARG A 37 -20.86 -1.41 0.95
N ASN A 38 -19.78 -1.35 0.17
CA ASN A 38 -19.83 -1.26 -1.28
C ASN A 38 -18.89 -2.29 -1.91
N ILE A 39 -19.46 -3.35 -2.48
CA ILE A 39 -18.70 -4.46 -3.08
C ILE A 39 -17.88 -3.98 -4.28
N HIS A 40 -18.45 -3.11 -5.13
CA HIS A 40 -17.74 -2.59 -6.29
C HIS A 40 -16.50 -1.79 -5.87
N LEU A 41 -16.63 -0.93 -4.86
CA LEU A 41 -15.50 -0.18 -4.31
C LEU A 41 -14.40 -1.10 -3.76
N LEU A 42 -14.78 -2.23 -3.14
CA LEU A 42 -13.80 -3.21 -2.66
C LEU A 42 -13.06 -3.92 -3.80
N HIS A 43 -13.75 -4.22 -4.92
CA HIS A 43 -13.09 -4.74 -6.12
C HIS A 43 -12.13 -3.72 -6.71
N ASP A 44 -12.55 -2.45 -6.84
CA ASP A 44 -11.70 -1.38 -7.36
C ASP A 44 -10.47 -1.15 -6.48
N ALA A 45 -10.67 -1.02 -5.16
CA ALA A 45 -9.57 -0.89 -4.20
C ALA A 45 -8.60 -2.07 -4.29
N GLY A 46 -9.13 -3.30 -4.41
CA GLY A 46 -8.34 -4.51 -4.60
C GLY A 46 -7.51 -4.48 -5.88
N ALA A 47 -8.11 -4.11 -7.01
CA ALA A 47 -7.41 -3.99 -8.29
C ALA A 47 -6.28 -2.95 -8.23
N PHE A 48 -6.54 -1.77 -7.64
CA PHE A 48 -5.49 -0.74 -7.48
C PHE A 48 -4.37 -1.19 -6.54
N GLN A 49 -4.69 -1.88 -5.44
CA GLN A 49 -3.66 -2.42 -4.54
C GLN A 49 -2.79 -3.47 -5.23
N VAL A 50 -3.37 -4.36 -6.04
CA VAL A 50 -2.59 -5.31 -6.86
C VAL A 50 -1.65 -4.55 -7.79
N GLY A 51 -2.13 -3.48 -8.44
CA GLY A 51 -1.30 -2.60 -9.28
C GLY A 51 -0.14 -1.98 -8.52
N LEU A 52 -0.36 -1.42 -7.32
CA LEU A 52 0.69 -0.86 -6.45
C LEU A 52 1.72 -1.92 -6.05
N GLY A 53 1.28 -3.13 -5.72
CA GLY A 53 2.16 -4.26 -5.41
C GLY A 53 3.07 -4.63 -6.57
N LEU A 54 2.51 -4.73 -7.78
CA LEU A 54 3.27 -5.02 -9.01
C LEU A 54 4.24 -3.90 -9.36
N VAL A 55 3.87 -2.64 -9.18
CA VAL A 55 4.75 -1.48 -9.39
C VAL A 55 6.03 -1.58 -8.54
N LEU A 56 5.96 -2.17 -7.33
CA LEU A 56 7.14 -2.38 -6.49
C LEU A 56 7.90 -3.67 -6.83
N ILE A 57 7.21 -4.77 -7.11
CA ILE A 57 7.84 -6.09 -7.24
C ILE A 57 8.47 -6.30 -8.63
N VAL A 58 7.78 -5.90 -9.70
CA VAL A 58 8.26 -6.12 -11.07
C VAL A 58 9.62 -5.47 -11.32
N PRO A 59 9.87 -4.19 -10.95
CA PRO A 59 11.19 -3.59 -11.12
C PRO A 59 12.29 -4.31 -10.32
N VAL A 60 11.97 -4.88 -9.16
CA VAL A 60 12.94 -5.69 -8.40
C VAL A 60 13.31 -6.96 -9.18
N ALA A 61 12.32 -7.67 -9.71
CA ALA A 61 12.54 -8.89 -10.50
C ALA A 61 13.35 -8.59 -11.79
N LEU A 62 13.07 -7.48 -12.44
CA LEU A 62 13.76 -7.03 -13.66
C LEU A 62 15.10 -6.31 -13.41
N ARG A 63 15.52 -6.17 -12.16
CA ARG A 63 16.71 -5.40 -11.74
C ARG A 63 16.69 -3.94 -12.21
N ALA A 64 15.51 -3.38 -12.44
CA ALA A 64 15.31 -2.00 -12.86
C ALA A 64 15.48 -1.01 -11.68
N PRO A 65 15.64 0.31 -11.96
CA PRO A 65 15.66 1.36 -10.95
C PRO A 65 14.33 1.44 -10.18
N LEU A 66 14.41 1.68 -8.85
CA LEU A 66 13.25 1.73 -7.98
C LEU A 66 12.74 3.14 -7.69
N ARG A 67 13.44 4.18 -8.13
CA ARG A 67 13.12 5.57 -7.76
C ARG A 67 11.69 5.97 -8.12
N LEU A 68 11.26 5.80 -9.36
CA LEU A 68 9.90 6.14 -9.80
C LEU A 68 8.83 5.26 -9.14
N PRO A 69 8.97 3.92 -9.09
CA PRO A 69 8.09 3.05 -8.33
C PRO A 69 7.89 3.48 -6.88
N LEU A 70 8.99 3.79 -6.17
CA LEU A 70 8.93 4.22 -4.77
C LEU A 70 8.21 5.57 -4.61
N ILE A 71 8.43 6.54 -5.51
CA ILE A 71 7.71 7.83 -5.50
C ILE A 71 6.20 7.58 -5.69
N ALA A 72 5.81 6.81 -6.69
CA ALA A 72 4.41 6.57 -6.99
C ALA A 72 3.67 5.91 -5.82
N VAL A 73 4.26 4.85 -5.24
CA VAL A 73 3.64 4.14 -4.11
C VAL A 73 3.69 4.97 -2.83
N LEU A 74 4.74 5.76 -2.60
CA LEU A 74 4.82 6.67 -1.45
C LEU A 74 3.70 7.72 -1.50
N VAL A 75 3.45 8.34 -2.65
CA VAL A 75 2.36 9.31 -2.81
C VAL A 75 1.01 8.64 -2.53
N ALA A 76 0.76 7.47 -3.09
CA ALA A 76 -0.47 6.71 -2.82
C ALA A 76 -0.62 6.37 -1.33
N SER A 77 0.48 5.98 -0.66
CA SER A 77 0.47 5.66 0.77
C SER A 77 0.20 6.89 1.65
N VAL A 78 0.78 8.04 1.32
CA VAL A 78 0.49 9.30 2.04
C VAL A 78 -0.99 9.66 1.93
N LEU A 79 -1.55 9.62 0.72
CA LEU A 79 -2.97 9.91 0.51
C LEU A 79 -3.87 8.91 1.25
N HIS A 80 -3.47 7.64 1.30
CA HIS A 80 -4.21 6.60 2.04
C HIS A 80 -4.20 6.87 3.56
N VAL A 81 -3.06 7.28 4.13
CA VAL A 81 -2.98 7.68 5.55
C VAL A 81 -3.87 8.90 5.82
N ILE A 82 -3.84 9.91 4.94
CA ILE A 82 -4.70 11.11 5.08
C ILE A 82 -6.17 10.70 5.06
N ALA A 83 -6.61 9.86 4.12
CA ALA A 83 -7.99 9.39 4.06
C ALA A 83 -8.42 8.68 5.35
N HIS A 84 -7.56 7.82 5.92
CA HIS A 84 -7.86 7.17 7.20
C HIS A 84 -7.99 8.15 8.38
N PHE A 85 -7.25 9.26 8.37
CA PHE A 85 -7.42 10.32 9.36
C PHE A 85 -8.74 11.08 9.19
N GLU A 86 -9.10 11.41 7.96
CA GLU A 86 -10.35 12.13 7.67
C GLU A 86 -11.59 11.27 7.96
N ASP A 87 -11.50 9.98 7.66
CA ASP A 87 -12.61 9.03 7.74
C ASP A 87 -12.68 8.27 9.07
N ILE A 88 -11.95 8.70 10.11
CA ILE A 88 -11.82 7.99 11.39
C ILE A 88 -13.18 7.72 12.08
N SER A 89 -14.18 8.55 11.82
CA SER A 89 -15.54 8.40 12.33
C SER A 89 -16.44 7.50 11.50
N LEU A 90 -16.00 7.09 10.29
CA LEU A 90 -16.81 6.33 9.34
C LEU A 90 -16.68 4.81 9.54
N GLY A 91 -15.70 4.34 10.31
CA GLY A 91 -15.44 2.92 10.55
C GLY A 91 -13.97 2.56 10.53
N GLY A 92 -13.67 1.30 10.18
CA GLY A 92 -12.32 0.76 10.22
C GLY A 92 -11.83 0.43 11.63
N HIS A 93 -10.52 0.25 11.76
CA HIS A 93 -9.84 -0.03 13.01
C HIS A 93 -8.73 1.00 13.27
N PRO A 94 -9.04 2.27 13.60
CA PRO A 94 -8.06 3.37 13.66
C PRO A 94 -6.85 3.07 14.55
N ALA A 95 -7.06 2.33 15.64
CA ALA A 95 -5.98 1.97 16.58
C ALA A 95 -4.91 1.05 15.96
N THR A 96 -5.25 0.31 14.90
CA THR A 96 -4.33 -0.57 14.17
C THR A 96 -3.98 -0.05 12.79
N ASP A 97 -4.96 0.49 12.07
CA ASP A 97 -4.79 0.92 10.68
C ASP A 97 -3.83 2.10 10.58
N LEU A 98 -4.04 3.15 11.37
CA LEU A 98 -3.21 4.35 11.33
C LEU A 98 -1.73 4.07 11.65
N PRO A 99 -1.37 3.36 12.74
CA PRO A 99 0.03 3.04 13.01
C PRO A 99 0.67 2.20 11.92
N VAL A 100 -0.03 1.18 11.39
CA VAL A 100 0.51 0.29 10.36
C VAL A 100 0.73 1.03 9.05
N LEU A 101 -0.27 1.78 8.57
CA LEU A 101 -0.18 2.54 7.33
C LEU A 101 0.86 3.67 7.42
N THR A 102 0.94 4.36 8.57
CA THR A 102 1.95 5.39 8.81
C THR A 102 3.35 4.78 8.80
N LEU A 103 3.57 3.65 9.50
CA LEU A 103 4.85 2.97 9.50
C LEU A 103 5.27 2.54 8.08
N MET A 104 4.36 1.97 7.30
CA MET A 104 4.64 1.60 5.90
C MET A 104 5.04 2.82 5.06
N THR A 105 4.35 3.94 5.24
CA THR A 105 4.64 5.21 4.55
C THR A 105 6.03 5.74 4.92
N VAL A 106 6.40 5.72 6.20
CA VAL A 106 7.74 6.12 6.66
C VAL A 106 8.81 5.21 6.10
N VAL A 107 8.59 3.90 6.09
CA VAL A 107 9.54 2.92 5.53
C VAL A 107 9.74 3.12 4.03
N LEU A 108 8.66 3.43 3.28
CA LEU A 108 8.77 3.79 1.85
C LEU A 108 9.57 5.09 1.65
N ALA A 109 9.36 6.10 2.48
CA ALA A 109 10.14 7.35 2.41
C ALA A 109 11.63 7.11 2.66
N VAL A 110 11.96 6.30 3.67
CA VAL A 110 13.34 5.88 3.95
C VAL A 110 13.92 5.12 2.77
N ALA A 111 13.18 4.17 2.19
CA ALA A 111 13.63 3.43 1.02
C ALA A 111 13.94 4.35 -0.17
N LEU A 112 13.10 5.35 -0.41
CA LEU A 112 13.31 6.34 -1.47
C LEU A 112 14.58 7.18 -1.21
N VAL A 113 14.81 7.64 0.02
CA VAL A 113 16.03 8.39 0.38
C VAL A 113 17.27 7.54 0.14
N LEU A 114 17.25 6.27 0.53
CA LEU A 114 18.38 5.35 0.31
C LEU A 114 18.64 5.10 -1.17
N GLU A 115 17.58 4.92 -1.96
CA GLU A 115 17.70 4.74 -3.43
C GLU A 115 18.31 5.98 -4.10
N VAL A 116 17.86 7.18 -3.71
CA VAL A 116 18.40 8.44 -4.25
C VAL A 116 19.85 8.64 -3.86
N ARG A 117 20.24 8.30 -2.63
CA ARG A 117 21.64 8.39 -2.20
C ARG A 117 22.53 7.42 -2.94
N ALA A 118 22.09 6.17 -3.11
CA ALA A 118 22.85 5.14 -3.81
C ALA A 118 23.06 5.46 -5.30
N SER A 119 22.13 6.20 -5.93
CA SER A 119 22.26 6.60 -7.34
C SER A 119 23.17 7.82 -7.57
N ARG A 120 23.63 8.47 -6.49
CA ARG A 120 24.55 9.63 -6.55
C ARG A 120 25.98 9.27 -6.16
N ALA A 121 26.19 8.09 -5.60
CA ALA A 121 27.50 7.55 -5.24
C ALA A 121 28.11 6.70 -6.36
#